data_3899b27744a262c6e0c4afe5c2fa1130
#
_entry.id   3899b27744a262c6e0c4afe5c2fa1130
#
_cell.length_a   1.000
_cell.length_b   1.000
_cell.length_c   1.000
_cell.angle_alpha   90.00
_cell.angle_beta   90.00
_cell.angle_gamma   90.00
#
_symmetry.space_group_name_H-M   'P 1'
#
loop_
_entity.id
_entity.type
_entity.pdbx_description
1 polymer ?
#
loop_
_entity_poly.entity_id
_entity_poly.type
_entity_poly.pdbx_seq_one_letter_code
_entity_poly.pdbx_strand_id
1 'polypeptide(L)'
;MADTYVEELSSRAYMLPGALEACRTLAKTYRLYIITNGIAYVQKKRFASLPLGDCILKSYISEEVGYEKPDIRYFQAVLQDIPDCDISSSLVVGDSLSSDMEGGVRAGIDTCWINPKKADIPSHLPIKYSIPTIADLPALLLRNEETCL
;
A
#
# COMPACT_ATOMS: atom_id res chain seq x y z
N MET A 1 3.88 -8.59 16.98
CA MET A 1 2.80 -7.64 16.68
C MET A 1 2.70 -7.43 15.17
N ALA A 2 1.54 -7.62 14.59
CA ALA A 2 1.38 -7.48 13.15
C ALA A 2 1.39 -6.00 12.75
N ASP A 3 2.28 -5.64 11.85
CA ASP A 3 2.28 -4.32 11.27
C ASP A 3 1.13 -4.18 10.27
N THR A 4 0.64 -2.96 10.12
CA THR A 4 -0.44 -2.67 9.19
C THR A 4 0.14 -2.17 7.88
N TYR A 5 -0.14 -2.87 6.80
CA TYR A 5 0.20 -2.41 5.47
C TYR A 5 -1.00 -1.85 4.77
N VAL A 6 -0.85 -0.65 4.27
CA VAL A 6 -1.83 -0.04 3.40
C VAL A 6 -1.19 -0.02 2.03
N GLU A 7 -1.69 -0.86 1.13
CA GLU A 7 -1.12 -1.06 -0.19
C GLU A 7 -2.07 -0.56 -1.26
N GLU A 8 -1.60 0.33 -2.12
CA GLU A 8 -2.34 0.64 -3.32
C GLU A 8 -1.89 -0.27 -4.44
N LEU A 9 -2.84 -1.08 -4.92
CA LEU A 9 -2.66 -1.83 -6.14
C LEU A 9 -3.52 -1.15 -7.20
N SER A 10 -2.88 -0.43 -8.13
CA SER A 10 -3.59 0.05 -9.32
C SER A 10 -4.05 -1.15 -10.12
N SER A 11 -4.98 -0.96 -11.04
CA SER A 11 -5.49 -2.06 -11.87
C SER A 11 -4.40 -2.80 -12.63
N ARG A 12 -3.23 -2.17 -12.83
CA ARG A 12 -2.07 -2.79 -13.46
C ARG A 12 -1.23 -3.57 -12.45
N ALA A 13 -1.14 -3.08 -11.21
CA ALA A 13 -0.32 -3.70 -10.17
C ALA A 13 -0.81 -5.10 -9.82
N TYR A 14 -2.11 -5.37 -9.89
CA TYR A 14 -2.67 -6.71 -9.64
C TYR A 14 -2.15 -7.76 -10.62
N MET A 15 -1.77 -7.32 -11.80
CA MET A 15 -1.29 -8.19 -12.87
C MET A 15 0.23 -8.30 -12.88
N LEU A 16 0.92 -7.57 -12.00
CA LEU A 16 2.38 -7.60 -11.95
C LEU A 16 2.88 -8.96 -11.48
N PRO A 17 3.93 -9.50 -12.12
CA PRO A 17 4.54 -10.76 -11.68
C PRO A 17 4.96 -10.69 -10.22
N GLY A 18 4.59 -11.70 -9.45
CA GLY A 18 4.96 -11.81 -8.05
C GLY A 18 4.06 -11.09 -7.06
N ALA A 19 3.06 -10.31 -7.52
CA ALA A 19 2.19 -9.58 -6.62
C ALA A 19 1.38 -10.51 -5.71
N LEU A 20 0.80 -11.56 -6.27
CA LEU A 20 0.01 -12.53 -5.50
C LEU A 20 0.85 -13.24 -4.46
N GLU A 21 2.03 -13.72 -4.84
CA GLU A 21 2.94 -14.39 -3.91
C GLU A 21 3.43 -13.46 -2.82
N ALA A 22 3.75 -12.22 -3.17
CA ALA A 22 4.16 -11.20 -2.20
C ALA A 22 3.05 -10.95 -1.18
N CYS A 23 1.82 -10.78 -1.62
CA CYS A 23 0.68 -10.56 -0.74
C CYS A 23 0.42 -11.76 0.17
N ARG A 24 0.49 -12.97 -0.36
CA ARG A 24 0.32 -14.19 0.45
C ARG A 24 1.39 -14.34 1.52
N THR A 25 2.63 -14.03 1.17
CA THR A 25 3.74 -14.08 2.12
C THR A 25 3.57 -13.02 3.21
N LEU A 26 3.27 -11.79 2.82
CA LEU A 26 3.10 -10.68 3.76
C LEU A 26 1.88 -10.86 4.66
N ALA A 27 0.80 -11.44 4.16
CA ALA A 27 -0.42 -11.63 4.93
C ALA A 27 -0.24 -12.54 6.14
N LYS A 28 0.81 -13.36 6.17
CA LYS A 28 1.13 -14.21 7.32
C LYS A 28 1.60 -13.39 8.52
N THR A 29 2.17 -12.22 8.28
CA THR A 29 2.77 -11.37 9.32
C THR A 29 2.05 -10.03 9.44
N TYR A 30 1.52 -9.51 8.35
CA TYR A 30 0.97 -8.17 8.27
C TYR A 30 -0.51 -8.18 7.89
N ARG A 31 -1.21 -7.11 8.26
CA ARG A 31 -2.58 -6.86 7.80
C ARG A 31 -2.50 -6.06 6.50
N LEU A 32 -3.07 -6.59 5.43
CA LEU A 32 -3.01 -5.98 4.11
C LEU A 32 -4.34 -5.33 3.74
N TYR A 33 -4.25 -4.13 3.20
CA TYR A 33 -5.39 -3.36 2.73
C TYR A 33 -5.10 -2.80 1.34
N ILE A 34 -6.15 -2.60 0.57
CA ILE A 34 -6.04 -1.93 -0.72
C ILE A 34 -6.53 -0.50 -0.56
N ILE A 35 -5.74 0.46 -1.05
CA ILE A 35 -6.15 1.86 -1.17
C ILE A 35 -6.17 2.25 -2.65
N THR A 36 -7.27 2.80 -3.11
CA THR A 36 -7.44 3.06 -4.54
C THR A 36 -8.35 4.25 -4.80
N ASN A 37 -8.00 5.05 -5.81
CA ASN A 37 -8.90 6.05 -6.35
C ASN A 37 -9.79 5.37 -7.40
N GLY A 38 -11.08 5.69 -7.40
CA GLY A 38 -11.97 5.14 -8.40
C GLY A 38 -13.42 5.08 -7.97
N ILE A 39 -14.21 4.42 -8.81
CA ILE A 39 -15.64 4.22 -8.60
C ILE A 39 -15.84 2.87 -7.91
N ALA A 40 -16.63 2.87 -6.83
CA ALA A 40 -16.81 1.68 -5.99
C ALA A 40 -17.28 0.45 -6.78
N TYR A 41 -18.28 0.62 -7.63
CA TYR A 41 -18.82 -0.49 -8.44
C TYR A 41 -17.75 -1.14 -9.32
N VAL A 42 -16.95 -0.30 -9.99
CA VAL A 42 -15.89 -0.78 -10.90
C VAL A 42 -14.79 -1.50 -10.12
N GLN A 43 -14.33 -0.89 -9.04
CA GLN A 43 -13.22 -1.44 -8.25
C GLN A 43 -13.62 -2.72 -7.51
N LYS A 44 -14.81 -2.77 -6.93
CA LYS A 44 -15.29 -3.98 -6.26
C LYS A 44 -15.42 -5.15 -7.22
N LYS A 45 -15.91 -4.90 -8.43
CA LYS A 45 -16.01 -5.94 -9.46
C LYS A 45 -14.63 -6.44 -9.87
N ARG A 46 -13.68 -5.52 -10.01
CA ARG A 46 -12.29 -5.86 -10.34
C ARG A 46 -11.65 -6.70 -9.25
N PHE A 47 -11.80 -6.29 -7.99
CA PHE A 47 -11.22 -7.02 -6.85
C PHE A 47 -11.84 -8.40 -6.68
N ALA A 48 -13.14 -8.55 -6.93
CA ALA A 48 -13.82 -9.84 -6.83
C ALA A 48 -13.28 -10.86 -7.83
N SER A 49 -12.72 -10.42 -8.96
CA SER A 49 -12.14 -11.30 -9.98
C SER A 49 -10.70 -11.72 -9.68
N LEU A 50 -10.08 -11.17 -8.63
CA LEU A 50 -8.68 -11.43 -8.31
C LEU A 50 -8.56 -12.47 -7.20
N PRO A 51 -7.54 -13.35 -7.25
CA PRO A 51 -7.31 -14.35 -6.22
C PRO A 51 -6.61 -13.76 -4.98
N LEU A 52 -6.91 -12.52 -4.61
CA LEU A 52 -6.32 -11.82 -3.47
C LEU A 52 -7.22 -11.77 -2.25
N GLY A 53 -8.46 -12.27 -2.34
CA GLY A 53 -9.45 -12.16 -1.27
C GLY A 53 -9.02 -12.75 0.06
N ASP A 54 -8.17 -13.77 0.05
CA ASP A 54 -7.66 -14.40 1.26
C ASP A 54 -6.59 -13.57 1.95
N CYS A 55 -5.97 -12.63 1.24
CA CYS A 55 -4.84 -11.84 1.74
C CYS A 55 -5.26 -10.44 2.16
N ILE A 56 -6.29 -9.88 1.53
CA ILE A 56 -6.68 -8.49 1.69
C ILE A 56 -7.88 -8.41 2.64
N LEU A 57 -7.73 -7.66 3.73
CA LEU A 57 -8.77 -7.55 4.75
C LEU A 57 -9.89 -6.61 4.32
N LYS A 58 -9.56 -5.52 3.63
CA LYS A 58 -10.54 -4.54 3.18
C LYS A 58 -9.94 -3.67 2.07
N SER A 59 -10.81 -3.15 1.22
CA SER A 59 -10.44 -2.18 0.19
C SER A 59 -11.07 -0.82 0.51
N TYR A 60 -10.27 0.23 0.43
CA TYR A 60 -10.70 1.61 0.66
C TYR A 60 -10.72 2.33 -0.67
N ILE A 61 -11.91 2.51 -1.21
CA ILE A 61 -12.14 3.13 -2.52
C ILE A 61 -12.55 4.58 -2.32
N SER A 62 -11.92 5.50 -3.05
CA SER A 62 -12.12 6.95 -2.86
C SER A 62 -13.58 7.38 -2.89
N GLU A 63 -14.40 6.78 -3.76
CA GLU A 63 -15.83 7.10 -3.83
C GLU A 63 -16.54 6.79 -2.50
N GLU A 64 -16.17 5.69 -1.85
CA GLU A 64 -16.78 5.30 -0.56
C GLU A 64 -16.18 6.07 0.61
N VAL A 65 -14.90 6.39 0.54
CA VAL A 65 -14.20 7.14 1.59
C VAL A 65 -14.64 8.60 1.63
N GLY A 66 -14.97 9.17 0.47
CA GLY A 66 -15.39 10.56 0.35
C GLY A 66 -14.26 11.53 0.03
N TYR A 67 -13.03 11.05 -0.07
CA TYR A 67 -11.84 11.81 -0.45
C TYR A 67 -10.98 10.92 -1.32
N GLU A 68 -10.09 11.51 -2.11
CA GLU A 68 -9.18 10.74 -2.95
C GLU A 68 -7.72 11.07 -2.65
N LYS A 69 -6.84 10.12 -2.88
CA LYS A 69 -5.39 10.34 -2.75
C LYS A 69 -4.93 11.42 -3.74
N PRO A 70 -4.06 12.34 -3.36
CA PRO A 70 -3.22 12.39 -2.16
C PRO A 70 -3.79 13.20 -1.00
N ASP A 71 -5.08 13.48 -0.98
CA ASP A 71 -5.70 14.24 0.11
C ASP A 71 -5.46 13.56 1.45
N ILE A 72 -4.91 14.30 2.42
CA ILE A 72 -4.60 13.75 3.74
C ILE A 72 -5.85 13.18 4.43
N ARG A 73 -7.03 13.73 4.14
CA ARG A 73 -8.29 13.27 4.72
C ARG A 73 -8.64 11.85 4.28
N TYR A 74 -8.23 11.46 3.08
CA TYR A 74 -8.37 10.08 2.61
C TYR A 74 -7.60 9.13 3.54
N PHE A 75 -6.33 9.42 3.77
CA PHE A 75 -5.48 8.58 4.62
C PHE A 75 -5.93 8.60 6.07
N GLN A 76 -6.36 9.74 6.59
CA GLN A 76 -6.89 9.85 7.94
C GLN A 76 -8.14 8.98 8.13
N ALA A 77 -9.04 8.99 7.16
CA ALA A 77 -10.25 8.16 7.21
C ALA A 77 -9.91 6.67 7.19
N VAL A 78 -8.95 6.28 6.36
CA VAL A 78 -8.49 4.89 6.30
C VAL A 78 -7.89 4.44 7.63
N LEU A 79 -6.99 5.24 8.18
CA LEU A 79 -6.33 4.91 9.45
C LEU A 79 -7.30 4.81 10.61
N GLN A 80 -8.33 5.65 10.63
CA GLN A 80 -9.36 5.61 11.67
C GLN A 80 -10.24 4.38 11.58
N ASP A 81 -10.49 3.87 10.38
CA ASP A 81 -11.33 2.70 10.17
C ASP A 81 -10.59 1.39 10.48
N ILE A 82 -9.28 1.35 10.35
CA ILE A 82 -8.49 0.15 10.62
C ILE A 82 -8.35 -0.04 12.13
N PRO A 83 -8.82 -1.18 12.70
CA PRO A 83 -8.70 -1.41 14.14
C PRO A 83 -7.26 -1.44 14.61
N ASP A 84 -6.98 -0.77 15.72
CA ASP A 84 -5.66 -0.75 16.36
C ASP A 84 -4.54 -0.33 15.40
N CYS A 85 -4.83 0.58 14.49
CA CYS A 85 -3.85 1.06 13.53
C CYS A 85 -2.88 2.04 14.18
N ASP A 86 -1.59 1.77 14.02
CA ASP A 86 -0.51 2.63 14.46
C ASP A 86 0.23 3.16 13.23
N ILE A 87 0.29 4.47 13.09
CA ILE A 87 0.98 5.11 11.96
C ILE A 87 2.44 4.67 11.90
N SER A 88 3.11 4.53 13.05
CA SER A 88 4.52 4.12 13.09
C SER A 88 4.76 2.69 12.61
N SER A 89 3.72 1.86 12.57
CA SER A 89 3.77 0.47 12.10
C SER A 89 3.08 0.30 10.75
N SER A 90 2.81 1.40 10.05
CA SER A 90 2.09 1.38 8.77
C SER A 90 3.02 1.74 7.62
N LEU A 91 2.73 1.17 6.45
CA LEU A 91 3.49 1.42 5.24
C LEU A 91 2.54 1.58 4.05
N VAL A 92 2.72 2.65 3.29
CA VAL A 92 2.03 2.84 2.01
C VAL A 92 2.92 2.34 0.90
N VAL A 93 2.43 1.41 0.10
CA VAL A 93 3.17 0.84 -1.03
C VAL A 93 2.43 1.18 -2.32
N GLY A 94 3.13 1.76 -3.28
CA GLY A 94 2.51 2.11 -4.54
C GLY A 94 3.50 2.60 -5.58
N ASP A 95 3.02 2.75 -6.81
CA ASP A 95 3.82 3.18 -7.94
C ASP A 95 3.65 4.66 -8.29
N SER A 96 2.65 5.32 -7.75
CA SER A 96 2.35 6.72 -8.06
C SER A 96 3.03 7.67 -7.08
N LEU A 97 3.91 8.53 -7.60
CA LEU A 97 4.53 9.58 -6.79
C LEU A 97 3.51 10.63 -6.35
N SER A 98 2.56 10.98 -7.22
CA SER A 98 1.63 12.08 -6.96
C SER A 98 0.45 11.70 -6.08
N SER A 99 0.06 10.44 -6.03
CA SER A 99 -1.07 10.01 -5.21
C SER A 99 -0.64 9.22 -3.99
N ASP A 100 0.09 8.12 -4.17
CA ASP A 100 0.46 7.22 -3.07
C ASP A 100 1.60 7.77 -2.22
N MET A 101 2.68 8.13 -2.85
CA MET A 101 3.87 8.56 -2.12
C MET A 101 3.65 9.93 -1.50
N GLU A 102 3.16 10.89 -2.26
CA GLU A 102 2.86 12.21 -1.72
C GLU A 102 1.81 12.13 -0.61
N GLY A 103 0.75 11.37 -0.82
CA GLY A 103 -0.29 11.20 0.17
C GLY A 103 0.20 10.53 1.45
N GLY A 104 0.99 9.47 1.32
CA GLY A 104 1.59 8.79 2.47
C GLY A 104 2.51 9.70 3.26
N VAL A 105 3.37 10.44 2.58
CA VAL A 105 4.28 11.41 3.22
C VAL A 105 3.48 12.49 3.97
N ARG A 106 2.47 13.06 3.34
CA ARG A 106 1.62 14.08 3.98
C ARG A 106 0.92 13.56 5.22
N ALA A 107 0.53 12.30 5.21
CA ALA A 107 -0.15 11.67 6.33
C ALA A 107 0.80 11.20 7.43
N GLY A 108 2.10 11.31 7.24
CA GLY A 108 3.10 10.87 8.21
C GLY A 108 3.33 9.37 8.23
N ILE A 109 2.95 8.68 7.17
CA ILE A 109 3.11 7.23 7.03
C ILE A 109 4.38 6.93 6.24
N ASP A 110 5.13 5.92 6.64
CA ASP A 110 6.27 5.45 5.85
C ASP A 110 5.82 5.01 4.46
N THR A 111 6.66 5.21 3.47
CA THR A 111 6.33 4.95 2.08
C THR A 111 7.33 4.03 1.41
N CYS A 112 6.83 3.18 0.51
CA CYS A 112 7.64 2.32 -0.34
C CYS A 112 7.20 2.53 -1.79
N TRP A 113 8.09 3.08 -2.58
CA TRP A 113 7.81 3.37 -3.98
C TRP A 113 8.20 2.19 -4.87
N ILE A 114 7.22 1.66 -5.61
CA ILE A 114 7.48 0.65 -6.64
C ILE A 114 7.99 1.40 -7.86
N ASN A 115 9.30 1.25 -8.14
CA ASN A 115 10.04 2.08 -9.08
C ASN A 115 10.82 1.20 -10.06
N PRO A 116 10.15 0.61 -11.08
CA PRO A 116 10.80 -0.32 -12.00
C PRO A 116 11.87 0.33 -12.87
N LYS A 117 11.77 1.62 -13.10
CA LYS A 117 12.76 2.36 -13.90
C LYS A 117 13.98 2.81 -13.10
N LYS A 118 13.98 2.58 -11.79
CA LYS A 118 15.03 3.02 -10.87
C LYS A 118 15.33 4.52 -11.00
N ALA A 119 14.27 5.31 -11.16
CA ALA A 119 14.36 6.76 -11.23
C ALA A 119 14.78 7.33 -9.86
N ASP A 120 15.36 8.52 -9.87
CA ASP A 120 15.76 9.19 -8.64
C ASP A 120 14.53 9.60 -7.81
N ILE A 121 14.65 9.48 -6.50
CA ILE A 121 13.60 9.94 -5.58
C ILE A 121 13.62 11.47 -5.58
N PRO A 122 12.45 12.12 -5.81
CA PRO A 122 12.38 13.57 -5.75
C PRO A 122 12.87 14.11 -4.40
N SER A 123 13.71 15.14 -4.41
CA SER A 123 14.32 15.66 -3.19
C SER A 123 13.32 16.24 -2.18
N HIS A 124 12.16 16.67 -2.66
CA HIS A 124 11.10 17.23 -1.80
C HIS A 124 10.19 16.17 -1.20
N LEU A 125 10.41 14.88 -1.51
CA LEU A 125 9.51 13.80 -1.14
C LEU A 125 10.31 12.73 -0.38
N PRO A 126 10.28 12.72 0.96
CA PRO A 126 11.08 11.81 1.78
C PRO A 126 10.50 10.40 1.78
N ILE A 127 10.64 9.70 0.67
CA ILE A 127 10.22 8.30 0.51
C ILE A 127 11.22 7.41 1.24
N LYS A 128 10.72 6.50 2.07
CA LYS A 128 11.58 5.65 2.91
C LYS A 128 12.23 4.53 2.12
N TYR A 129 11.48 3.87 1.25
CA TYR A 129 11.97 2.73 0.46
C TYR A 129 11.65 2.92 -1.02
N SER A 130 12.51 2.40 -1.87
CA SER A 130 12.28 2.32 -3.31
C SER A 130 12.69 0.93 -3.78
N ILE A 131 11.78 0.22 -4.40
CA ILE A 131 12.02 -1.14 -4.91
C ILE A 131 11.58 -1.24 -6.37
N PRO A 132 12.26 -2.05 -7.19
CA PRO A 132 11.91 -2.15 -8.60
C PRO A 132 10.61 -2.89 -8.86
N THR A 133 10.23 -3.82 -7.98
CA THR A 133 9.01 -4.62 -8.15
C THR A 133 8.42 -5.00 -6.80
N ILE A 134 7.10 -5.20 -6.79
CA ILE A 134 6.40 -5.64 -5.58
C ILE A 134 6.92 -6.99 -5.07
N ALA A 135 7.47 -7.82 -5.95
CA ALA A 135 8.06 -9.10 -5.56
C ALA A 135 9.22 -8.95 -4.56
N ASP A 136 9.87 -7.78 -4.53
CA ASP A 136 10.97 -7.51 -3.62
C ASP A 136 10.51 -7.07 -2.22
N LEU A 137 9.24 -6.77 -2.06
CA LEU A 137 8.71 -6.23 -0.80
C LEU A 137 8.84 -7.20 0.38
N PRO A 138 8.50 -8.50 0.26
CA PRO A 138 8.66 -9.44 1.38
C PRO A 138 10.08 -9.51 1.91
N ALA A 139 11.07 -9.58 1.03
CA ALA A 139 12.47 -9.64 1.43
C ALA A 139 12.91 -8.37 2.16
N LEU A 140 12.48 -7.22 1.66
CA LEU A 140 12.78 -5.93 2.28
C LEU A 140 12.25 -5.85 3.72
N LEU A 141 11.01 -6.23 3.93
CA LEU A 141 10.34 -6.09 5.22
C LEU A 141 10.78 -7.13 6.23
N LEU A 142 10.99 -8.37 5.80
CA LEU A 142 11.49 -9.42 6.68
C LEU A 142 12.93 -9.14 7.13
N ARG A 143 13.76 -8.58 6.24
CA ARG A 143 15.12 -8.16 6.58
C ARG A 143 15.13 -7.07 7.65
N ASN A 144 14.23 -6.09 7.53
CA ASN A 144 14.14 -4.99 8.50
C ASN A 144 13.69 -5.48 9.87
N GLU A 145 12.82 -6.47 9.95
CA GLU A 145 12.41 -7.06 11.22
C GLU A 145 13.56 -7.77 11.90
N GLU A 146 14.37 -8.50 11.15
CA GLU A 146 15.56 -9.19 11.69
C GLU A 146 16.57 -8.20 12.24
N THR A 147 16.72 -7.03 11.62
CA THR A 147 17.66 -6.01 12.08
C THR A 147 17.17 -5.21 13.28
N CYS A 148 15.90 -5.28 13.61
CA CYS A 148 15.34 -4.60 14.79
C CYS A 148 15.49 -5.41 16.07
N LEU A 149 16.12 -6.55 15.99
CA LEU A 149 16.48 -7.34 17.16
C LEU A 149 17.81 -6.84 17.73
#